data_dab16977302cf7eadb755805c22b6722
#
_entry.id   dab16977302cf7eadb755805c22b6722
#
_cell.length_a   1.000
_cell.length_b   1.000
_cell.length_c   1.000
_cell.angle_alpha   90.00
_cell.angle_beta   90.00
_cell.angle_gamma   90.00
#
_symmetry.space_group_name_H-M   'P 1'
#
loop_
_entity.id
_entity.type
_entity.pdbx_description
1 polymer ?
#
loop_
_entity_poly.entity_id
_entity_poly.type
_entity_poly.pdbx_seq_one_letter_code
_entity_poly.pdbx_strand_id
1 'polypeptide(L)'
;MEKSNNELSGKIALVTGGTKGIGKAIADKLASNGATVVVTARKPSEEQNGHHFIAADLTDINAITELTEKIIEKYGTPDILINNVGGTSAPAGGFQMLSDDDWNRDIELNLLTSIRLDKALVPKMIERNSGVVIHISSLNGKIPLYHSNFSYGVMKSALNAYSKTLANEVAKNGVRVNTVSPGMVKTTAMETFLENYAQTINKSVAEASQQLMDSMGGVPMNRLAEPEEIANMVAFLVSDGASYITGANMLVDGGTYPAI
;
A
#
# COMPACT_ATOMS: atom_id res chain seq x y z
N MET A 1 31.30 5.56 -0.32
CA MET A 1 30.85 4.94 -1.59
C MET A 1 29.68 4.05 -1.24
N GLU A 2 28.45 4.55 -1.39
CA GLU A 2 27.26 3.67 -1.37
C GLU A 2 27.37 2.72 -2.56
N LYS A 3 27.44 1.43 -2.28
CA LYS A 3 27.25 0.41 -3.32
C LYS A 3 25.84 0.63 -3.86
N SER A 4 25.70 1.03 -5.11
CA SER A 4 24.41 1.01 -5.78
C SER A 4 23.92 -0.45 -5.70
N ASN A 5 22.87 -0.65 -4.91
CA ASN A 5 22.29 -1.98 -4.70
C ASN A 5 21.43 -2.28 -5.95
N ASN A 6 22.03 -2.83 -6.99
CA ASN A 6 21.35 -3.16 -8.26
C ASN A 6 20.60 -4.50 -8.19
N GLU A 7 20.10 -4.88 -7.01
CA GLU A 7 19.41 -6.16 -6.80
C GLU A 7 18.16 -6.35 -7.67
N LEU A 8 17.54 -5.24 -8.10
CA LEU A 8 16.35 -5.27 -8.95
C LEU A 8 16.63 -4.89 -10.41
N SER A 9 17.91 -4.93 -10.83
CA SER A 9 18.28 -4.63 -12.22
C SER A 9 17.56 -5.55 -13.20
N GLY A 10 16.95 -4.97 -14.23
CA GLY A 10 16.14 -5.68 -15.22
C GLY A 10 14.74 -6.09 -14.75
N LYS A 11 14.34 -5.79 -13.51
CA LYS A 11 12.99 -6.02 -13.01
C LYS A 11 12.07 -4.85 -13.34
N ILE A 12 10.83 -5.17 -13.64
CA ILE A 12 9.74 -4.20 -13.87
C ILE A 12 8.83 -4.21 -12.66
N ALA A 13 8.62 -3.03 -12.05
CA ALA A 13 7.73 -2.85 -10.92
C ALA A 13 6.56 -1.94 -11.28
N LEU A 14 5.32 -2.37 -11.02
CA LEU A 14 4.15 -1.51 -11.02
C LEU A 14 3.81 -1.09 -9.59
N VAL A 15 3.73 0.22 -9.34
CA VAL A 15 3.34 0.78 -8.03
C VAL A 15 2.07 1.60 -8.20
N THR A 16 0.97 1.14 -7.61
CA THR A 16 -0.29 1.89 -7.63
C THR A 16 -0.31 2.99 -6.57
N GLY A 17 -0.82 4.18 -6.93
CA GLY A 17 -0.75 5.35 -6.05
C GLY A 17 0.69 5.82 -5.82
N GLY A 18 1.59 5.61 -6.80
CA GLY A 18 3.03 5.84 -6.68
C GLY A 18 3.48 7.29 -6.81
N THR A 19 2.55 8.27 -6.82
CA THR A 19 2.87 9.68 -7.04
C THR A 19 3.07 10.49 -5.75
N LYS A 20 2.72 9.95 -4.57
CA LYS A 20 2.85 10.61 -3.27
C LYS A 20 2.91 9.62 -2.11
N GLY A 21 3.34 10.11 -0.94
CA GLY A 21 3.33 9.37 0.32
C GLY A 21 4.06 8.02 0.25
N ILE A 22 3.48 6.98 0.83
CA ILE A 22 4.06 5.63 0.89
C ILE A 22 4.36 5.09 -0.52
N GLY A 23 3.42 5.25 -1.46
CA GLY A 23 3.60 4.75 -2.83
C GLY A 23 4.78 5.40 -3.55
N LYS A 24 4.99 6.73 -3.37
CA LYS A 24 6.14 7.43 -3.92
C LYS A 24 7.45 6.92 -3.30
N ALA A 25 7.51 6.80 -1.98
CA ALA A 25 8.70 6.28 -1.30
C ALA A 25 9.04 4.85 -1.75
N ILE A 26 8.02 4.00 -1.95
CA ILE A 26 8.22 2.65 -2.51
C ILE A 26 8.77 2.73 -3.94
N ALA A 27 8.18 3.56 -4.80
CA ALA A 27 8.64 3.72 -6.18
C ALA A 27 10.09 4.20 -6.24
N ASP A 28 10.43 5.23 -5.46
CA ASP A 28 11.79 5.77 -5.36
C ASP A 28 12.78 4.69 -4.87
N LYS A 29 12.41 3.93 -3.86
CA LYS A 29 13.24 2.87 -3.30
C LYS A 29 13.50 1.74 -4.30
N LEU A 30 12.45 1.27 -4.99
CA LEU A 30 12.61 0.22 -6.00
C LEU A 30 13.46 0.69 -7.19
N ALA A 31 13.29 1.94 -7.62
CA ALA A 31 14.12 2.53 -8.67
C ALA A 31 15.59 2.66 -8.22
N SER A 32 15.84 3.09 -6.98
CA SER A 32 17.21 3.17 -6.44
C SER A 32 17.90 1.81 -6.33
N ASN A 33 17.12 0.72 -6.26
CA ASN A 33 17.60 -0.66 -6.31
C ASN A 33 17.71 -1.22 -7.73
N GLY A 34 17.49 -0.39 -8.76
CA GLY A 34 17.71 -0.74 -10.19
C GLY A 34 16.47 -1.20 -10.95
N ALA A 35 15.28 -1.19 -10.37
CA ALA A 35 14.05 -1.55 -11.07
C ALA A 35 13.62 -0.49 -12.09
N THR A 36 13.03 -0.91 -13.21
CA THR A 36 12.21 -0.05 -14.05
C THR A 36 10.83 0.11 -13.38
N VAL A 37 10.53 1.32 -12.91
CA VAL A 37 9.30 1.56 -12.13
C VAL A 37 8.24 2.26 -12.97
N VAL A 38 7.08 1.65 -13.06
CA VAL A 38 5.85 2.24 -13.60
C VAL A 38 4.97 2.63 -12.41
N VAL A 39 4.56 3.88 -12.35
CA VAL A 39 3.63 4.38 -11.32
C VAL A 39 2.29 4.75 -11.95
N THR A 40 1.21 4.49 -11.25
CA THR A 40 -0.13 4.91 -11.66
C THR A 40 -0.83 5.68 -10.56
N ALA A 41 -1.55 6.71 -10.96
CA ALA A 41 -2.46 7.51 -10.15
C ALA A 41 -3.42 8.26 -11.09
N ARG A 42 -4.44 8.91 -10.54
CA ARG A 42 -5.38 9.73 -11.32
C ARG A 42 -4.73 10.96 -11.96
N LYS A 43 -3.68 11.50 -11.34
CA LYS A 43 -2.91 12.66 -11.81
C LYS A 43 -1.42 12.43 -11.59
N PRO A 44 -0.55 12.99 -12.46
CA PRO A 44 0.89 12.92 -12.26
C PRO A 44 1.31 13.68 -10.98
N SER A 45 2.51 13.39 -10.50
CA SER A 45 3.20 14.21 -9.52
C SER A 45 3.81 15.44 -10.18
N GLU A 46 3.94 16.54 -9.44
CA GLU A 46 4.72 17.70 -9.88
C GLU A 46 6.22 17.37 -9.96
N GLU A 47 6.68 16.48 -9.10
CA GLU A 47 8.04 15.93 -9.12
C GLU A 47 8.09 14.63 -9.94
N GLN A 48 8.64 14.71 -11.15
CA GLN A 48 8.92 13.54 -11.98
C GLN A 48 10.27 12.94 -11.58
N ASN A 49 10.25 11.94 -10.69
CA ASN A 49 11.47 11.27 -10.19
C ASN A 49 12.00 10.17 -11.13
N GLY A 50 11.85 10.35 -12.45
CA GLY A 50 12.34 9.38 -13.42
C GLY A 50 11.48 8.10 -13.55
N HIS A 51 10.33 8.04 -12.88
CA HIS A 51 9.39 6.93 -13.03
C HIS A 51 8.53 7.08 -14.27
N HIS A 52 8.13 5.97 -14.86
CA HIS A 52 7.15 5.96 -15.94
C HIS A 52 5.75 6.13 -15.37
N PHE A 53 5.06 7.19 -15.74
CA PHE A 53 3.70 7.48 -15.26
C PHE A 53 2.65 7.08 -16.28
N ILE A 54 1.60 6.38 -15.81
CA ILE A 54 0.38 6.10 -16.58
C ILE A 54 -0.83 6.51 -15.72
N ALA A 55 -1.63 7.46 -16.23
CA ALA A 55 -2.84 7.89 -15.54
C ALA A 55 -3.90 6.80 -15.58
N ALA A 56 -4.48 6.47 -14.42
CA ALA A 56 -5.66 5.60 -14.32
C ALA A 56 -6.44 5.87 -13.04
N ASP A 57 -7.76 5.81 -13.12
CA ASP A 57 -8.63 5.67 -11.96
C ASP A 57 -8.90 4.18 -11.72
N LEU A 58 -8.29 3.62 -10.70
CA LEU A 58 -8.36 2.18 -10.45
C LEU A 58 -9.71 1.73 -9.83
N THR A 59 -10.64 2.64 -9.60
CA THR A 59 -12.02 2.28 -9.27
C THR A 59 -12.84 1.97 -10.53
N ASP A 60 -12.33 2.35 -11.72
CA ASP A 60 -12.91 1.98 -13.01
C ASP A 60 -12.25 0.71 -13.56
N ILE A 61 -13.06 -0.32 -13.79
CA ILE A 61 -12.59 -1.62 -14.31
C ILE A 61 -12.00 -1.51 -15.71
N ASN A 62 -12.53 -0.61 -16.56
CA ASN A 62 -12.01 -0.41 -17.91
C ASN A 62 -10.64 0.27 -17.86
N ALA A 63 -10.45 1.24 -16.95
CA ALA A 63 -9.17 1.89 -16.76
C ALA A 63 -8.09 0.91 -16.24
N ILE A 64 -8.46 -0.09 -15.44
CA ILE A 64 -7.53 -1.16 -15.03
C ILE A 64 -7.12 -2.02 -16.24
N THR A 65 -8.06 -2.40 -17.09
CA THR A 65 -7.78 -3.19 -18.29
C THR A 65 -6.82 -2.43 -19.21
N GLU A 66 -7.16 -1.18 -19.56
CA GLU A 66 -6.29 -0.35 -20.39
C GLU A 66 -4.90 -0.12 -19.79
N LEU A 67 -4.81 0.09 -18.47
CA LEU A 67 -3.55 0.26 -17.76
C LEU A 67 -2.67 -0.97 -17.90
N THR A 68 -3.23 -2.16 -17.64
CA THR A 68 -2.47 -3.41 -17.67
C THR A 68 -2.04 -3.77 -19.09
N GLU A 69 -2.87 -3.55 -20.11
CA GLU A 69 -2.51 -3.73 -21.53
C GLU A 69 -1.36 -2.79 -21.92
N LYS A 70 -1.47 -1.49 -21.63
CA LYS A 70 -0.41 -0.49 -21.91
C LYS A 70 0.92 -0.84 -21.24
N ILE A 71 0.88 -1.34 -20.00
CA ILE A 71 2.09 -1.75 -19.29
C ILE A 71 2.72 -2.94 -19.97
N ILE A 72 1.93 -3.98 -20.26
CA ILE A 72 2.43 -5.22 -20.87
C ILE A 72 3.00 -4.94 -22.28
N GLU A 73 2.32 -4.13 -23.08
CA GLU A 73 2.77 -3.76 -24.42
C GLU A 73 4.09 -2.99 -24.39
N LYS A 74 4.23 -2.03 -23.49
CA LYS A 74 5.37 -1.10 -23.49
C LYS A 74 6.57 -1.60 -22.71
N TYR A 75 6.34 -2.31 -21.61
CA TYR A 75 7.40 -2.69 -20.66
C TYR A 75 7.51 -4.21 -20.46
N GLY A 76 6.50 -4.96 -20.85
CA GLY A 76 6.34 -6.37 -20.52
C GLY A 76 5.55 -6.59 -19.22
N THR A 77 5.35 -7.86 -18.86
CA THR A 77 4.67 -8.24 -17.62
C THR A 77 5.48 -7.79 -16.41
N PRO A 78 4.94 -7.02 -15.48
CA PRO A 78 5.64 -6.63 -14.25
C PRO A 78 6.16 -7.85 -13.47
N ASP A 79 7.38 -7.76 -12.95
CA ASP A 79 7.97 -8.73 -12.01
C ASP A 79 7.43 -8.52 -10.60
N ILE A 80 7.14 -7.26 -10.29
CA ILE A 80 6.73 -6.78 -8.98
C ILE A 80 5.45 -5.96 -9.14
N LEU A 81 4.41 -6.34 -8.39
CA LEU A 81 3.16 -5.59 -8.29
C LEU A 81 2.98 -5.07 -6.86
N ILE A 82 2.92 -3.76 -6.70
CA ILE A 82 2.65 -3.10 -5.42
C ILE A 82 1.24 -2.51 -5.45
N ASN A 83 0.30 -3.20 -4.82
CA ASN A 83 -1.06 -2.74 -4.60
C ASN A 83 -1.09 -1.79 -3.40
N ASN A 84 -0.78 -0.50 -3.65
CA ASN A 84 -0.70 0.51 -2.59
C ASN A 84 -1.90 1.46 -2.56
N VAL A 85 -2.69 1.56 -3.63
CA VAL A 85 -3.90 2.41 -3.62
C VAL A 85 -4.83 2.01 -2.48
N GLY A 86 -5.29 2.99 -1.73
CA GLY A 86 -6.22 2.82 -0.63
C GLY A 86 -6.43 4.11 0.14
N GLY A 87 -7.44 4.13 0.98
CA GLY A 87 -7.81 5.26 1.81
C GLY A 87 -9.30 5.25 2.09
N THR A 88 -9.78 6.20 2.88
CA THR A 88 -11.20 6.39 3.13
C THR A 88 -11.55 7.86 3.18
N SER A 89 -12.76 8.19 2.79
CA SER A 89 -13.43 9.47 3.03
C SER A 89 -14.73 9.28 3.83
N ALA A 90 -14.95 8.07 4.34
CA ALA A 90 -16.10 7.76 5.18
C ALA A 90 -16.04 8.56 6.49
N PRO A 91 -17.20 9.03 7.00
CA PRO A 91 -17.25 9.79 8.24
C PRO A 91 -16.82 8.94 9.45
N ALA A 92 -16.21 9.58 10.45
CA ALA A 92 -16.00 8.98 11.75
C ALA A 92 -17.30 8.90 12.54
N GLY A 93 -17.35 8.09 13.62
CA GLY A 93 -18.50 8.04 14.53
C GLY A 93 -19.23 6.68 14.58
N GLY A 94 -18.64 5.64 14.02
CA GLY A 94 -19.14 4.27 14.12
C GLY A 94 -20.13 3.88 13.01
N PHE A 95 -20.70 2.69 13.11
CA PHE A 95 -21.45 2.05 12.02
C PHE A 95 -22.70 2.82 11.57
N GLN A 96 -23.36 3.53 12.48
CA GLN A 96 -24.58 4.27 12.17
C GLN A 96 -24.36 5.52 11.30
N MET A 97 -23.10 5.99 11.22
CA MET A 97 -22.72 7.15 10.41
C MET A 97 -22.44 6.79 8.96
N LEU A 98 -22.31 5.50 8.65
CA LEU A 98 -21.89 5.01 7.33
C LEU A 98 -23.12 4.74 6.45
N SER A 99 -23.18 5.39 5.31
CA SER A 99 -24.13 5.07 4.25
C SER A 99 -23.67 3.87 3.41
N ASP A 100 -24.58 3.29 2.63
CA ASP A 100 -24.25 2.27 1.64
C ASP A 100 -23.22 2.77 0.62
N ASP A 101 -23.25 4.05 0.27
CA ASP A 101 -22.27 4.66 -0.65
C ASP A 101 -20.88 4.74 -0.01
N ASP A 102 -20.76 4.96 1.28
CA ASP A 102 -19.47 4.92 2.00
C ASP A 102 -18.88 3.51 1.97
N TRP A 103 -19.71 2.50 2.23
CA TRP A 103 -19.32 1.10 2.11
C TRP A 103 -18.88 0.74 0.70
N ASN A 104 -19.67 1.09 -0.30
CA ASN A 104 -19.35 0.78 -1.70
C ASN A 104 -18.03 1.43 -2.13
N ARG A 105 -17.80 2.70 -1.78
CA ARG A 105 -16.53 3.39 -2.06
C ARG A 105 -15.33 2.70 -1.40
N ASP A 106 -15.45 2.32 -0.14
CA ASP A 106 -14.34 1.67 0.57
C ASP A 106 -14.09 0.25 0.07
N ILE A 107 -15.12 -0.51 -0.30
CA ILE A 107 -15.00 -1.82 -0.97
C ILE A 107 -14.24 -1.67 -2.28
N GLU A 108 -14.67 -0.76 -3.15
CA GLU A 108 -14.05 -0.52 -4.46
C GLU A 108 -12.57 -0.15 -4.30
N LEU A 109 -12.29 0.87 -3.49
CA LEU A 109 -10.95 1.44 -3.39
C LEU A 109 -9.96 0.54 -2.65
N ASN A 110 -10.36 -0.10 -1.55
CA ASN A 110 -9.44 -0.78 -0.65
C ASN A 110 -9.36 -2.30 -0.85
N LEU A 111 -10.27 -2.89 -1.63
CA LEU A 111 -10.31 -4.32 -1.86
C LEU A 111 -10.38 -4.67 -3.35
N LEU A 112 -11.42 -4.22 -4.07
CA LEU A 112 -11.66 -4.66 -5.44
C LEU A 112 -10.60 -4.15 -6.41
N THR A 113 -10.03 -2.97 -6.20
CA THR A 113 -8.90 -2.46 -6.98
C THR A 113 -7.74 -3.46 -7.00
N SER A 114 -7.31 -3.95 -5.83
CA SER A 114 -6.22 -4.94 -5.73
C SER A 114 -6.58 -6.26 -6.39
N ILE A 115 -7.79 -6.78 -6.11
CA ILE A 115 -8.27 -8.04 -6.69
C ILE A 115 -8.27 -7.99 -8.22
N ARG A 116 -8.72 -6.88 -8.82
CA ARG A 116 -8.80 -6.72 -10.28
C ARG A 116 -7.42 -6.65 -10.93
N LEU A 117 -6.48 -5.94 -10.29
CA LEU A 117 -5.08 -5.87 -10.76
C LEU A 117 -4.39 -7.24 -10.67
N ASP A 118 -4.57 -7.94 -9.56
CA ASP A 118 -4.04 -9.30 -9.39
C ASP A 118 -4.62 -10.24 -10.45
N LYS A 119 -5.94 -10.18 -10.68
CA LYS A 119 -6.62 -10.97 -11.72
C LYS A 119 -6.08 -10.72 -13.13
N ALA A 120 -5.65 -9.48 -13.41
CA ALA A 120 -5.08 -9.12 -14.72
C ALA A 120 -3.61 -9.52 -14.87
N LEU A 121 -2.80 -9.47 -13.81
CA LEU A 121 -1.35 -9.59 -13.89
C LEU A 121 -0.79 -10.91 -13.33
N VAL A 122 -1.36 -11.45 -12.26
CA VAL A 122 -0.87 -12.68 -11.60
C VAL A 122 -0.88 -13.89 -12.52
N PRO A 123 -1.88 -14.13 -13.40
CA PRO A 123 -1.83 -15.24 -14.36
C PRO A 123 -0.57 -15.23 -15.22
N LYS A 124 -0.12 -14.06 -15.66
CA LYS A 124 1.11 -13.92 -16.45
C LYS A 124 2.40 -14.14 -15.63
N MET A 125 2.37 -13.84 -14.34
CA MET A 125 3.45 -14.19 -13.40
C MET A 125 3.50 -15.72 -13.21
N ILE A 126 2.36 -16.38 -13.12
CA ILE A 126 2.24 -17.85 -13.03
C ILE A 126 2.81 -18.51 -14.29
N GLU A 127 2.47 -18.03 -15.49
CA GLU A 127 2.96 -18.57 -16.77
C GLU A 127 4.50 -18.59 -16.85
N ARG A 128 5.15 -17.57 -16.29
CA ARG A 128 6.64 -17.50 -16.24
C ARG A 128 7.27 -18.08 -14.98
N ASN A 129 6.45 -18.62 -14.05
CA ASN A 129 6.87 -19.16 -12.75
C ASN A 129 7.70 -18.16 -11.91
N SER A 130 7.38 -16.89 -11.97
CA SER A 130 8.11 -15.82 -11.25
C SER A 130 7.25 -14.58 -11.09
N GLY A 131 7.16 -14.05 -9.88
CA GLY A 131 6.50 -12.79 -9.57
C GLY A 131 6.43 -12.50 -8.09
N VAL A 132 6.31 -11.23 -7.74
CA VAL A 132 6.09 -10.79 -6.36
C VAL A 132 4.96 -9.78 -6.30
N VAL A 133 3.97 -10.06 -5.46
CA VAL A 133 2.85 -9.15 -5.17
C VAL A 133 2.93 -8.68 -3.73
N ILE A 134 2.83 -7.37 -3.51
CA ILE A 134 2.76 -6.77 -2.18
C ILE A 134 1.46 -5.97 -2.07
N HIS A 135 0.64 -6.31 -1.09
CA HIS A 135 -0.54 -5.55 -0.71
C HIS A 135 -0.21 -4.60 0.44
N ILE A 136 -0.39 -3.30 0.23
CA ILE A 136 -0.27 -2.32 1.32
C ILE A 136 -1.63 -2.26 2.05
N SER A 137 -1.65 -2.90 3.20
CA SER A 137 -2.80 -2.93 4.09
C SER A 137 -2.73 -1.78 5.12
N SER A 138 -3.07 -2.05 6.34
CA SER A 138 -3.02 -1.11 7.46
C SER A 138 -3.03 -1.88 8.77
N LEU A 139 -2.50 -1.27 9.84
CA LEU A 139 -2.72 -1.72 11.20
C LEU A 139 -4.23 -1.84 11.52
N ASN A 140 -5.07 -0.97 10.92
CA ASN A 140 -6.52 -1.03 11.08
C ASN A 140 -7.15 -2.34 10.56
N GLY A 141 -6.47 -3.05 9.68
CA GLY A 141 -6.86 -4.40 9.26
C GLY A 141 -6.56 -5.49 10.30
N LYS A 142 -5.98 -5.12 11.44
CA LYS A 142 -5.68 -6.00 12.58
C LYS A 142 -6.29 -5.53 13.88
N ILE A 143 -6.36 -4.20 14.09
CA ILE A 143 -7.00 -3.58 15.24
C ILE A 143 -8.30 -2.90 14.77
N PRO A 144 -9.48 -3.37 15.21
CA PRO A 144 -10.73 -2.72 14.87
C PRO A 144 -10.86 -1.36 15.57
N LEU A 145 -10.81 -0.28 14.80
CA LEU A 145 -11.01 1.08 15.30
C LEU A 145 -12.45 1.52 15.01
N TYR A 146 -13.38 1.17 15.90
CA TYR A 146 -14.81 1.39 15.67
C TYR A 146 -15.24 2.87 15.73
N HIS A 147 -14.46 3.76 16.34
CA HIS A 147 -14.77 5.20 16.39
C HIS A 147 -14.38 5.94 15.11
N SER A 148 -13.41 5.39 14.36
CA SER A 148 -12.85 6.00 13.17
C SER A 148 -12.53 4.91 12.15
N ASN A 149 -12.49 5.25 10.89
CA ASN A 149 -12.06 4.33 9.83
C ASN A 149 -12.75 2.96 9.83
N PHE A 150 -14.04 2.89 10.21
CA PHE A 150 -14.75 1.64 10.44
C PHE A 150 -14.75 0.74 9.19
N SER A 151 -15.31 1.21 8.06
CA SER A 151 -15.35 0.47 6.79
C SER A 151 -13.97 0.20 6.24
N TYR A 152 -13.08 1.16 6.34
CA TYR A 152 -11.68 1.01 5.92
C TYR A 152 -10.97 -0.14 6.65
N GLY A 153 -11.10 -0.22 7.97
CA GLY A 153 -10.51 -1.31 8.77
C GLY A 153 -11.05 -2.68 8.36
N VAL A 154 -12.37 -2.77 8.12
CA VAL A 154 -13.01 -4.01 7.61
C VAL A 154 -12.43 -4.38 6.25
N MET A 155 -12.29 -3.44 5.32
CA MET A 155 -11.73 -3.72 3.99
C MET A 155 -10.25 -4.11 4.05
N LYS A 156 -9.47 -3.49 4.93
CA LYS A 156 -8.06 -3.88 5.10
C LYS A 156 -7.91 -5.26 5.78
N SER A 157 -8.85 -5.66 6.63
CA SER A 157 -8.94 -7.04 7.14
C SER A 157 -9.29 -8.03 6.02
N ALA A 158 -10.25 -7.69 5.16
CA ALA A 158 -10.60 -8.49 3.99
C ALA A 158 -9.43 -8.62 3.01
N LEU A 159 -8.67 -7.53 2.77
CA LEU A 159 -7.46 -7.55 1.95
C LEU A 159 -6.38 -8.47 2.54
N ASN A 160 -6.20 -8.49 3.86
CA ASN A 160 -5.27 -9.41 4.52
C ASN A 160 -5.65 -10.87 4.27
N ALA A 161 -6.94 -11.21 4.42
CA ALA A 161 -7.45 -12.56 4.15
C ALA A 161 -7.30 -12.94 2.67
N TYR A 162 -7.66 -12.04 1.76
CA TYR A 162 -7.48 -12.22 0.32
C TYR A 162 -6.02 -12.47 -0.05
N SER A 163 -5.10 -11.63 0.43
CA SER A 163 -3.66 -11.75 0.19
C SER A 163 -3.12 -13.12 0.62
N LYS A 164 -3.54 -13.58 1.80
CA LYS A 164 -3.15 -14.92 2.30
C LYS A 164 -3.69 -16.04 1.42
N THR A 165 -4.96 -15.95 1.02
CA THR A 165 -5.59 -16.94 0.16
C THR A 165 -4.89 -17.01 -1.21
N LEU A 166 -4.64 -15.86 -1.83
CA LEU A 166 -3.90 -15.78 -3.09
C LEU A 166 -2.49 -16.36 -2.97
N ALA A 167 -1.77 -16.03 -1.87
CA ALA A 167 -0.44 -16.59 -1.62
C ALA A 167 -0.43 -18.12 -1.62
N ASN A 168 -1.40 -18.74 -0.94
CA ASN A 168 -1.51 -20.19 -0.85
C ASN A 168 -1.80 -20.83 -2.22
N GLU A 169 -2.60 -20.17 -3.06
CA GLU A 169 -2.96 -20.65 -4.39
C GLU A 169 -1.77 -20.63 -5.36
N VAL A 170 -1.00 -19.52 -5.37
CA VAL A 170 0.01 -19.26 -6.42
C VAL A 170 1.44 -19.61 -6.03
N ALA A 171 1.71 -19.93 -4.76
CA ALA A 171 3.08 -20.20 -4.28
C ALA A 171 3.78 -21.34 -5.05
N LYS A 172 3.06 -22.41 -5.37
CA LYS A 172 3.58 -23.53 -6.16
C LYS A 172 4.03 -23.14 -7.58
N ASN A 173 3.57 -21.99 -8.06
CA ASN A 173 3.90 -21.43 -9.37
C ASN A 173 5.01 -20.36 -9.28
N GLY A 174 5.79 -20.33 -8.20
CA GLY A 174 6.89 -19.39 -8.05
C GLY A 174 6.48 -17.93 -7.83
N VAL A 175 5.22 -17.65 -7.52
CA VAL A 175 4.72 -16.31 -7.24
C VAL A 175 4.59 -16.13 -5.72
N ARG A 176 5.22 -15.10 -5.17
CA ARG A 176 5.12 -14.74 -3.76
C ARG A 176 4.13 -13.60 -3.56
N VAL A 177 3.29 -13.72 -2.57
CA VAL A 177 2.30 -12.68 -2.21
C VAL A 177 2.40 -12.40 -0.72
N ASN A 178 2.66 -11.14 -0.35
CA ASN A 178 2.76 -10.72 1.04
C ASN A 178 2.00 -9.42 1.27
N THR A 179 1.73 -9.13 2.52
CA THR A 179 1.09 -7.89 2.99
C THR A 179 2.07 -7.10 3.83
N VAL A 180 2.08 -5.79 3.65
CA VAL A 180 2.69 -4.84 4.60
C VAL A 180 1.57 -4.04 5.23
N SER A 181 1.53 -3.99 6.54
CA SER A 181 0.54 -3.27 7.34
C SER A 181 1.20 -2.14 8.12
N PRO A 182 1.23 -0.91 7.56
CA PRO A 182 1.75 0.24 8.26
C PRO A 182 0.90 0.64 9.47
N GLY A 183 1.54 1.19 10.50
CA GLY A 183 0.91 2.01 11.51
C GLY A 183 0.63 3.43 11.00
N MET A 184 0.83 4.44 11.84
CA MET A 184 0.74 5.83 11.45
C MET A 184 1.99 6.28 10.72
N VAL A 185 1.85 6.78 9.49
CA VAL A 185 2.94 7.20 8.62
C VAL A 185 2.82 8.68 8.30
N LYS A 186 3.91 9.41 8.40
CA LYS A 186 4.02 10.84 8.12
C LYS A 186 3.97 11.10 6.61
N THR A 187 2.78 11.08 6.06
CA THR A 187 2.50 11.43 4.66
C THR A 187 1.89 12.83 4.61
N THR A 188 1.92 13.48 3.44
CA THR A 188 1.25 14.78 3.25
C THR A 188 -0.23 14.73 3.65
N ALA A 189 -0.92 13.60 3.41
CA ALA A 189 -2.31 13.43 3.85
C ALA A 189 -2.43 13.39 5.38
N MET A 190 -1.49 12.74 6.07
CA MET A 190 -1.46 12.70 7.54
C MET A 190 -1.09 14.07 8.11
N GLU A 191 -0.14 14.78 7.51
CA GLU A 191 0.23 16.15 7.93
C GLU A 191 -0.96 17.09 7.82
N THR A 192 -1.65 17.12 6.68
CA THR A 192 -2.89 17.90 6.50
C THR A 192 -3.99 17.51 7.51
N PHE A 193 -4.13 16.21 7.77
CA PHE A 193 -5.08 15.73 8.79
C PHE A 193 -4.71 16.24 10.18
N LEU A 194 -3.44 16.17 10.57
CA LEU A 194 -2.97 16.64 11.88
C LEU A 194 -3.10 18.16 12.04
N GLU A 195 -2.85 18.94 10.99
CA GLU A 195 -3.07 20.38 10.99
C GLU A 195 -4.55 20.73 11.24
N ASN A 196 -5.47 20.09 10.52
CA ASN A 196 -6.90 20.29 10.70
C ASN A 196 -7.39 19.82 12.08
N TYR A 197 -6.88 18.69 12.55
CA TYR A 197 -7.20 18.15 13.86
C TYR A 197 -6.71 19.07 14.98
N ALA A 198 -5.48 19.57 14.89
CA ALA A 198 -4.91 20.54 15.82
C ALA A 198 -5.77 21.82 15.95
N GLN A 199 -6.25 22.35 14.81
CA GLN A 199 -7.17 23.48 14.79
C GLN A 199 -8.49 23.15 15.50
N THR A 200 -9.07 21.96 15.22
CA THR A 200 -10.34 21.52 15.80
C THR A 200 -10.28 21.42 17.32
N ILE A 201 -9.17 20.92 17.87
CA ILE A 201 -8.97 20.73 19.31
C ILE A 201 -8.28 21.91 20.00
N ASN A 202 -7.98 22.98 19.24
CA ASN A 202 -7.25 24.18 19.69
C ASN A 202 -5.95 23.85 20.42
N LYS A 203 -5.10 23.04 19.75
CA LYS A 203 -3.78 22.62 20.23
C LYS A 203 -2.73 22.77 19.12
N SER A 204 -1.47 22.62 19.48
CA SER A 204 -0.37 22.52 18.50
C SER A 204 -0.44 21.19 17.71
N VAL A 205 0.16 21.17 16.52
CA VAL A 205 0.28 19.95 15.70
C VAL A 205 0.99 18.82 16.46
N ALA A 206 2.00 19.16 17.27
CA ALA A 206 2.71 18.19 18.10
C ALA A 206 1.80 17.55 19.16
N GLU A 207 0.98 18.34 19.86
CA GLU A 207 0.03 17.84 20.84
C GLU A 207 -1.10 17.03 20.18
N ALA A 208 -1.56 17.45 19.00
CA ALA A 208 -2.56 16.71 18.21
C ALA A 208 -2.00 15.35 17.76
N SER A 209 -0.75 15.31 17.31
CA SER A 209 -0.06 14.07 16.94
C SER A 209 0.07 13.14 18.15
N GLN A 210 0.46 13.65 19.31
CA GLN A 210 0.57 12.86 20.53
C GLN A 210 -0.80 12.30 20.94
N GLN A 211 -1.83 13.15 20.95
CA GLN A 211 -3.19 12.72 21.28
C GLN A 211 -3.73 11.65 20.31
N LEU A 212 -3.39 11.76 19.03
CA LEU A 212 -3.76 10.75 18.04
C LEU A 212 -3.04 9.42 18.33
N MET A 213 -1.74 9.44 18.61
CA MET A 213 -0.98 8.24 19.01
C MET A 213 -1.57 7.58 20.26
N ASP A 214 -1.89 8.37 21.27
CA ASP A 214 -2.47 7.89 22.54
C ASP A 214 -3.84 7.24 22.32
N SER A 215 -4.66 7.79 21.41
CA SER A 215 -6.00 7.25 21.08
C SER A 215 -5.97 5.86 20.46
N MET A 216 -4.84 5.46 19.90
CA MET A 216 -4.61 4.13 19.32
C MET A 216 -3.97 3.13 20.30
N GLY A 217 -3.87 3.48 21.58
CA GLY A 217 -3.22 2.67 22.60
C GLY A 217 -1.72 2.98 22.77
N GLY A 218 -1.25 4.04 22.13
CA GLY A 218 0.15 4.46 22.13
C GLY A 218 0.96 3.88 20.97
N VAL A 219 2.07 4.54 20.65
CA VAL A 219 3.10 4.06 19.74
C VAL A 219 4.39 3.91 20.55
N PRO A 220 4.86 2.69 20.85
CA PRO A 220 6.05 2.52 21.66
C PRO A 220 7.29 3.27 21.18
N MET A 221 7.47 3.44 19.87
CA MET A 221 8.55 4.25 19.30
C MET A 221 8.32 5.77 19.43
N ASN A 222 7.17 6.20 19.95
CA ASN A 222 6.79 7.58 20.25
C ASN A 222 6.95 8.56 19.07
N ARG A 223 6.72 8.10 17.85
CA ARG A 223 6.68 8.89 16.61
C ARG A 223 5.90 8.21 15.52
N LEU A 224 5.52 8.98 14.50
CA LEU A 224 5.04 8.44 13.25
C LEU A 224 6.23 7.81 12.48
N ALA A 225 5.93 6.80 11.66
CA ALA A 225 6.90 6.27 10.71
C ALA A 225 7.11 7.25 9.54
N GLU A 226 8.33 7.31 9.01
CA GLU A 226 8.57 7.96 7.72
C GLU A 226 8.17 6.99 6.57
N PRO A 227 7.70 7.50 5.41
CA PRO A 227 7.31 6.67 4.27
C PRO A 227 8.41 5.70 3.81
N GLU A 228 9.68 6.10 3.95
CA GLU A 228 10.87 5.31 3.61
C GLU A 228 11.01 4.05 4.48
N GLU A 229 10.52 4.07 5.72
CA GLU A 229 10.55 2.89 6.60
C GLU A 229 9.60 1.80 6.08
N ILE A 230 8.47 2.19 5.49
CA ILE A 230 7.56 1.26 4.82
C ILE A 230 8.18 0.77 3.50
N ALA A 231 8.81 1.67 2.75
CA ALA A 231 9.46 1.35 1.49
C ALA A 231 10.64 0.36 1.69
N ASN A 232 11.38 0.48 2.79
CA ASN A 232 12.46 -0.46 3.13
C ASN A 232 11.93 -1.88 3.36
N MET A 233 10.80 -2.05 4.06
CA MET A 233 10.17 -3.35 4.24
C MET A 233 9.69 -3.94 2.90
N VAL A 234 9.07 -3.11 2.05
CA VAL A 234 8.65 -3.54 0.71
C VAL A 234 9.86 -3.97 -0.13
N ALA A 235 10.94 -3.18 -0.13
CA ALA A 235 12.17 -3.51 -0.86
C ALA A 235 12.77 -4.84 -0.41
N PHE A 236 12.80 -5.11 0.90
CA PHE A 236 13.21 -6.41 1.42
C PHE A 236 12.32 -7.54 0.92
N LEU A 237 10.98 -7.38 1.00
CA LEU A 237 10.04 -8.43 0.60
C LEU A 237 10.08 -8.76 -0.89
N VAL A 238 10.46 -7.81 -1.75
CA VAL A 238 10.59 -8.08 -3.19
C VAL A 238 11.96 -8.61 -3.59
N SER A 239 12.96 -8.54 -2.72
CA SER A 239 14.31 -9.04 -2.96
C SER A 239 14.41 -10.56 -2.84
N ASP A 240 15.55 -11.11 -3.27
CA ASP A 240 15.89 -12.53 -3.12
C ASP A 240 16.09 -12.93 -1.65
N GLY A 241 16.43 -11.97 -0.77
CA GLY A 241 16.50 -12.18 0.69
C GLY A 241 15.19 -12.65 1.32
N ALA A 242 14.05 -12.38 0.65
CA ALA A 242 12.73 -12.81 1.08
C ALA A 242 12.19 -14.02 0.26
N SER A 243 13.04 -14.78 -0.40
CA SER A 243 12.65 -15.87 -1.33
C SER A 243 11.79 -16.96 -0.67
N TYR A 244 11.88 -17.14 0.63
CA TYR A 244 11.06 -18.12 1.38
C TYR A 244 9.92 -17.49 2.19
N ILE A 245 9.59 -16.20 1.89
CA ILE A 245 8.51 -15.47 2.56
C ILE A 245 7.34 -15.27 1.59
N THR A 246 6.22 -15.95 1.86
CA THR A 246 4.94 -15.78 1.16
C THR A 246 3.77 -15.97 2.12
N GLY A 247 2.68 -15.25 1.91
CA GLY A 247 1.50 -15.26 2.76
C GLY A 247 1.70 -14.63 4.14
N ALA A 248 2.79 -13.87 4.33
CA ALA A 248 3.06 -13.13 5.55
C ALA A 248 2.35 -11.76 5.54
N ASN A 249 2.04 -11.26 6.75
CA ASN A 249 1.61 -9.89 6.97
C ASN A 249 2.61 -9.20 7.90
N MET A 250 3.43 -8.33 7.34
CA MET A 250 4.50 -7.63 8.04
C MET A 250 3.96 -6.32 8.62
N LEU A 251 3.96 -6.23 9.95
CA LEU A 251 3.63 -5.00 10.65
C LEU A 251 4.84 -4.05 10.64
N VAL A 252 4.60 -2.79 10.26
CA VAL A 252 5.58 -1.69 10.33
C VAL A 252 4.88 -0.54 11.06
N ASP A 253 4.76 -0.66 12.37
CA ASP A 253 3.82 0.11 13.20
C ASP A 253 4.44 0.72 14.47
N GLY A 254 5.76 0.63 14.63
CA GLY A 254 6.46 1.15 15.81
C GLY A 254 6.09 0.45 17.12
N GLY A 255 5.55 -0.78 17.04
CA GLY A 255 5.14 -1.59 18.18
C GLY A 255 3.70 -1.31 18.65
N THR A 256 2.87 -0.64 17.86
CA THR A 256 1.49 -0.27 18.25
C THR A 256 0.58 -1.50 18.39
N TYR A 257 0.80 -2.57 17.60
CA TYR A 257 -0.01 -3.79 17.69
C TYR A 257 0.28 -4.52 19.01
N PRO A 258 -0.73 -4.73 19.89
CA PRO A 258 -0.46 -5.20 21.25
C PRO A 258 -0.35 -6.73 21.39
N ALA A 259 -0.58 -7.49 20.30
CA ALA A 259 -0.54 -8.95 20.35
C ALA A 259 0.78 -9.51 19.77
N ILE A 260 1.14 -10.72 20.21
CA ILE A 260 2.28 -11.51 19.75
C ILE A 260 1.87 -12.52 18.69
#